data_d1ac310e711d2b0b1b65d0a0c14f7382
#
_entry.id   d1ac310e711d2b0b1b65d0a0c14f7382
#
_cell.length_a   1.000
_cell.length_b   1.000
_cell.length_c   1.000
_cell.angle_alpha   90.00
_cell.angle_beta   90.00
_cell.angle_gamma   90.00
#
_symmetry.space_group_name_H-M   'P 1'
#
loop_
_entity.id
_entity.type
_entity.pdbx_description
1 polymer ?
#
loop_
_entity_poly.entity_id
_entity_poly.type
_entity_poly.pdbx_seq_one_letter_code
_entity_poly.pdbx_strand_id
1 'polypeptide(L)'
;MASIAKISEKELMVSLYTKGIFIFNKITGTYRPFTIVDEGTNYKECFYGYLPLAHQVANDKIYIISYRPWVYHPLSGKFSLMPTNNLKNTDALRLVYSNEHFSLLKRVNQIFYVPQENDSISLLCEIDPEETITALAYQDSTIWIGTDRGLGCYDMIHKKFHHIHTNYFEKISFLIGDKKGRLWICAHNKLFSY
;
A
#
# COMPACT_ATOMS: atom_id res chain seq x y z
N MET A 1 -0.38 -10.88 -9.12
CA MET A 1 -0.02 -10.66 -7.69
C MET A 1 -1.19 -11.08 -6.84
N ALA A 2 -0.96 -11.70 -5.71
CA ALA A 2 -1.99 -12.03 -4.72
C ALA A 2 -1.59 -11.37 -3.40
N SER A 3 -2.56 -11.01 -2.58
CA SER A 3 -2.34 -10.56 -1.21
C SER A 3 -3.20 -11.37 -0.25
N ILE A 4 -2.73 -11.49 0.98
CA ILE A 4 -3.41 -12.22 2.04
C ILE A 4 -3.45 -11.33 3.28
N ALA A 5 -4.63 -11.20 3.88
CA ALA A 5 -4.84 -10.51 5.14
C ALA A 5 -5.59 -11.40 6.12
N LYS A 6 -5.25 -11.34 7.40
CA LYS A 6 -5.91 -12.12 8.44
C LYS A 6 -7.21 -11.44 8.87
N ILE A 7 -8.34 -12.13 8.78
CA ILE A 7 -9.63 -11.66 9.31
C ILE A 7 -9.80 -12.15 10.74
N SER A 8 -9.52 -13.43 10.96
CA SER A 8 -9.66 -14.09 12.25
C SER A 8 -8.72 -15.28 12.35
N GLU A 9 -8.74 -16.00 13.48
CA GLU A 9 -7.99 -17.26 13.61
C GLU A 9 -8.44 -18.32 12.59
N LYS A 10 -9.66 -18.23 12.11
CA LYS A 10 -10.27 -19.21 11.18
C LYS A 10 -10.31 -18.75 9.73
N GLU A 11 -10.26 -17.45 9.46
CA GLU A 11 -10.50 -16.89 8.13
C GLU A 11 -9.38 -15.97 7.65
N LEU A 12 -9.09 -16.06 6.37
CA LEU A 12 -8.18 -15.19 5.63
C LEU A 12 -8.94 -14.48 4.52
N MET A 13 -8.63 -13.21 4.29
CA MET A 13 -9.01 -12.50 3.08
C MET A 13 -7.91 -12.70 2.04
N VAL A 14 -8.27 -13.22 0.89
CA VAL A 14 -7.32 -13.55 -0.19
C VAL A 14 -7.72 -12.77 -1.44
N SER A 15 -6.82 -11.92 -1.92
CA SER A 15 -6.99 -11.19 -3.17
C SER A 15 -6.27 -11.93 -4.28
N LEU A 16 -6.99 -12.28 -5.33
CA LEU A 16 -6.47 -12.96 -6.49
C LEU A 16 -6.51 -12.02 -7.70
N TYR A 17 -5.40 -11.95 -8.42
CA TYR A 17 -5.30 -11.18 -9.66
C TYR A 17 -6.42 -11.55 -10.62
N THR A 18 -7.17 -10.57 -11.13
CA THR A 18 -8.32 -10.73 -12.03
C THR A 18 -9.53 -11.54 -11.53
N LYS A 19 -9.43 -12.19 -10.36
CA LYS A 19 -10.50 -13.03 -9.81
C LYS A 19 -11.30 -12.35 -8.70
N GLY A 20 -10.73 -11.29 -8.08
CA GLY A 20 -11.36 -10.56 -6.99
C GLY A 20 -10.88 -10.95 -5.60
N ILE A 21 -11.69 -10.67 -4.60
CA ILE A 21 -11.40 -10.96 -3.19
C ILE A 21 -12.28 -12.10 -2.70
N PHE A 22 -11.69 -13.00 -1.92
CA PHE A 22 -12.35 -14.17 -1.35
C PHE A 22 -12.04 -14.27 0.14
N ILE A 23 -12.98 -14.82 0.89
CA ILE A 23 -12.77 -15.28 2.26
C ILE A 23 -12.48 -16.77 2.22
N PHE A 24 -11.31 -17.16 2.72
CA PHE A 24 -10.89 -18.55 2.84
C PHE A 24 -11.00 -19.00 4.28
N ASN A 25 -11.72 -20.10 4.53
CA ASN A 25 -11.80 -20.73 5.85
C ASN A 25 -10.70 -21.78 5.98
N LYS A 26 -9.76 -21.57 6.91
CA LYS A 26 -8.59 -22.43 7.13
C LYS A 26 -8.96 -23.82 7.70
N ILE A 27 -10.11 -23.92 8.36
CA ILE A 27 -10.53 -25.17 9.00
C ILE A 27 -11.20 -26.11 8.01
N THR A 28 -12.13 -25.54 7.20
CA THR A 28 -12.93 -26.35 6.25
C THR A 28 -12.28 -26.44 4.87
N GLY A 29 -11.28 -25.59 4.57
CA GLY A 29 -10.70 -25.47 3.23
C GLY A 29 -11.62 -24.82 2.20
N THR A 30 -12.78 -24.31 2.62
CA THR A 30 -13.76 -23.69 1.71
C THR A 30 -13.48 -22.21 1.50
N TYR A 31 -13.96 -21.66 0.41
CA TYR A 31 -13.88 -20.23 0.13
C TYR A 31 -15.22 -19.68 -0.38
N ARG A 32 -15.43 -18.39 -0.17
CA ARG A 32 -16.59 -17.64 -0.67
C ARG A 32 -16.15 -16.28 -1.20
N PRO A 33 -16.81 -15.73 -2.21
CA PRO A 33 -16.54 -14.36 -2.66
C PRO A 33 -16.76 -13.35 -1.53
N PHE A 34 -15.90 -12.35 -1.45
CA PHE A 34 -16.10 -11.20 -0.57
C PHE A 34 -16.80 -10.09 -1.34
N THR A 35 -17.88 -9.58 -0.77
CA THR A 35 -18.68 -8.50 -1.34
C THR A 35 -18.94 -7.45 -0.27
N ILE A 36 -18.83 -6.18 -0.61
CA ILE A 36 -19.30 -5.08 0.22
C ILE A 36 -20.72 -4.73 -0.25
N VAL A 37 -21.65 -4.70 0.69
CA VAL A 37 -23.03 -4.26 0.45
C VAL A 37 -23.22 -3.02 1.32
N ASP A 38 -23.41 -1.88 0.70
CA ASP A 38 -23.79 -0.65 1.38
C ASP A 38 -25.32 -0.61 1.48
N GLU A 39 -25.84 -0.92 2.66
CA GLU A 39 -27.28 -0.98 2.91
C GLU A 39 -27.99 0.38 2.73
N GLY A 40 -27.25 1.50 2.91
CA GLY A 40 -27.82 2.84 2.76
C GLY A 40 -28.04 3.27 1.30
N THR A 41 -27.30 2.70 0.37
CA THR A 41 -27.34 3.08 -1.06
C THR A 41 -27.77 1.94 -1.98
N ASN A 42 -28.02 0.73 -1.47
CA ASN A 42 -28.16 -0.51 -2.25
C ASN A 42 -26.95 -0.79 -3.16
N TYR A 43 -25.81 -0.16 -2.88
CA TYR A 43 -24.60 -0.34 -3.65
C TYR A 43 -23.93 -1.66 -3.27
N LYS A 44 -23.66 -2.47 -4.26
CA LYS A 44 -22.98 -3.75 -4.10
C LYS A 44 -21.66 -3.69 -4.85
N GLU A 45 -20.54 -3.64 -4.13
CA GLU A 45 -19.21 -3.75 -4.74
C GLU A 45 -18.81 -5.22 -4.80
N CYS A 46 -18.70 -5.72 -6.03
CA CYS A 46 -18.10 -7.01 -6.33
C CYS A 46 -16.73 -6.73 -6.91
N PHE A 47 -15.67 -7.11 -6.20
CA PHE A 47 -14.26 -6.86 -6.61
C PHE A 47 -13.82 -7.77 -7.75
N TYR A 48 -14.57 -7.79 -8.86
CA TYR A 48 -14.21 -8.53 -10.06
C TYR A 48 -13.55 -7.61 -11.09
N GLY A 49 -12.43 -8.04 -11.65
CA GLY A 49 -11.86 -7.44 -12.86
C GLY A 49 -10.85 -6.32 -12.71
N TYR A 50 -10.80 -5.61 -11.60
CA TYR A 50 -9.77 -4.62 -11.29
C TYR A 50 -9.00 -5.11 -10.07
N LEU A 51 -7.69 -5.03 -10.09
CA LEU A 51 -6.71 -5.52 -9.10
C LEU A 51 -6.99 -5.09 -7.63
N PRO A 52 -8.08 -5.51 -6.99
CA PRO A 52 -8.29 -5.17 -5.60
C PRO A 52 -7.25 -5.91 -4.79
N LEU A 53 -6.52 -5.19 -3.95
CA LEU A 53 -5.55 -5.76 -3.03
C LEU A 53 -6.00 -5.49 -1.61
N ALA A 54 -6.19 -6.55 -0.84
CA ALA A 54 -6.47 -6.48 0.59
C ALA A 54 -5.15 -6.52 1.36
N HIS A 55 -4.88 -5.48 2.14
CA HIS A 55 -3.68 -5.36 2.95
C HIS A 55 -4.05 -5.18 4.42
N GLN A 56 -3.55 -6.05 5.27
CA GLN A 56 -3.64 -5.83 6.71
C GLN A 56 -2.70 -4.69 7.10
N VAL A 57 -3.24 -3.63 7.69
CA VAL A 57 -2.47 -2.43 8.09
C VAL A 57 -2.37 -2.29 9.60
N ALA A 58 -3.34 -2.87 10.34
CA ALA A 58 -3.33 -3.01 11.79
C ALA A 58 -4.07 -4.30 12.17
N ASN A 59 -4.07 -4.68 13.44
CA ASN A 59 -4.71 -5.92 13.89
C ASN A 59 -6.22 -5.95 13.62
N ASP A 60 -6.86 -4.78 13.58
CA ASP A 60 -8.31 -4.60 13.40
C ASP A 60 -8.68 -3.89 12.09
N LYS A 61 -7.71 -3.64 11.20
CA LYS A 61 -7.93 -2.92 9.94
C LYS A 61 -7.34 -3.63 8.75
N ILE A 62 -8.13 -3.73 7.69
CA ILE A 62 -7.71 -4.20 6.37
C ILE A 62 -8.06 -3.11 5.36
N TYR A 63 -7.06 -2.58 4.66
CA TYR A 63 -7.29 -1.70 3.51
C TYR A 63 -7.54 -2.53 2.27
N ILE A 64 -8.63 -2.24 1.58
CA ILE A 64 -8.96 -2.83 0.29
C ILE A 64 -8.74 -1.74 -0.76
N ILE A 65 -7.59 -1.79 -1.42
CA ILE A 65 -7.20 -0.82 -2.43
C ILE A 65 -7.75 -1.29 -3.77
N SER A 66 -8.73 -0.55 -4.28
CA SER A 66 -9.42 -0.78 -5.54
C SER A 66 -9.71 0.57 -6.20
N TYR A 67 -10.56 0.60 -7.24
CA TYR A 67 -11.07 1.85 -7.84
C TYR A 67 -11.65 2.80 -6.79
N ARG A 68 -12.33 2.27 -5.77
CA ARG A 68 -12.76 2.98 -4.56
C ARG A 68 -12.08 2.30 -3.37
N PRO A 69 -11.16 2.96 -2.66
CA PRO A 69 -10.46 2.35 -1.53
C PRO A 69 -11.36 2.28 -0.31
N TRP A 70 -11.30 1.15 0.40
CA TRP A 70 -12.12 0.83 1.56
C TRP A 70 -11.28 0.46 2.77
N VAL A 71 -11.83 0.75 3.95
CA VAL A 71 -11.38 0.16 5.23
C VAL A 71 -12.38 -0.90 5.63
N TYR A 72 -11.90 -2.08 5.94
CA TYR A 72 -12.66 -3.17 6.53
C TYR A 72 -12.16 -3.45 7.95
N HIS A 73 -13.09 -3.52 8.90
CA HIS A 73 -12.82 -3.83 10.30
C HIS A 73 -13.26 -5.28 10.60
N PRO A 74 -12.32 -6.24 10.65
CA PRO A 74 -12.66 -7.67 10.80
C PRO A 74 -13.47 -8.00 12.05
N LEU A 75 -13.17 -7.35 13.18
CA LEU A 75 -13.84 -7.62 14.46
C LEU A 75 -15.32 -7.22 14.47
N SER A 76 -15.65 -6.12 13.82
CA SER A 76 -17.03 -5.62 13.76
C SER A 76 -17.79 -5.99 12.49
N GLY A 77 -17.05 -6.48 11.47
CA GLY A 77 -17.59 -6.71 10.14
C GLY A 77 -17.94 -5.44 9.37
N LYS A 78 -17.66 -4.26 9.94
CA LYS A 78 -17.98 -2.96 9.32
C LYS A 78 -16.96 -2.59 8.25
N PHE A 79 -17.39 -1.80 7.29
CA PHE A 79 -16.56 -1.21 6.26
C PHE A 79 -16.96 0.23 5.98
N SER A 80 -16.03 1.03 5.52
CA SER A 80 -16.25 2.42 5.11
C SER A 80 -15.35 2.78 3.94
N LEU A 81 -15.76 3.76 3.15
CA LEU A 81 -14.89 4.34 2.13
C LEU A 81 -13.77 5.13 2.80
N MET A 82 -12.55 5.03 2.28
CA MET A 82 -11.45 5.89 2.70
C MET A 82 -11.67 7.31 2.15
N PRO A 83 -11.62 8.36 2.99
CA PRO A 83 -11.67 9.72 2.51
C PRO A 83 -10.49 10.02 1.56
N THR A 84 -10.76 10.56 0.38
CA THR A 84 -9.74 10.76 -0.65
C THR A 84 -9.30 12.21 -0.85
N ASN A 85 -9.77 13.12 0.00
CA ASN A 85 -9.37 14.55 0.03
C ASN A 85 -9.24 15.17 -1.38
N ASN A 86 -10.29 15.03 -2.19
CA ASN A 86 -10.38 15.55 -3.56
C ASN A 86 -9.46 14.87 -4.59
N LEU A 87 -8.90 13.70 -4.30
CA LEU A 87 -8.21 12.91 -5.33
C LEU A 87 -9.21 12.49 -6.40
N LYS A 88 -9.02 12.98 -7.60
CA LYS A 88 -9.92 12.72 -8.74
C LYS A 88 -9.87 11.26 -9.20
N ASN A 89 -8.79 10.56 -8.92
CA ASN A 89 -8.57 9.18 -9.35
C ASN A 89 -7.75 8.43 -8.30
N THR A 90 -8.25 7.29 -7.85
CA THR A 90 -7.59 6.37 -6.92
C THR A 90 -7.11 5.08 -7.61
N ASP A 91 -7.25 5.02 -8.95
CA ASP A 91 -6.77 3.89 -9.72
C ASP A 91 -5.26 3.69 -9.58
N ALA A 92 -4.85 2.45 -9.64
CA ALA A 92 -3.46 2.05 -9.56
C ALA A 92 -2.71 2.43 -8.27
N LEU A 93 -3.41 2.89 -7.21
CA LEU A 93 -2.80 2.98 -5.88
C LEU A 93 -2.28 1.62 -5.42
N ARG A 94 -1.16 1.61 -4.74
CA ARG A 94 -0.55 0.42 -4.15
C ARG A 94 -0.08 0.74 -2.75
N LEU A 95 -0.47 -0.08 -1.78
CA LEU A 95 0.12 -0.04 -0.45
C LEU A 95 1.56 -0.56 -0.52
N VAL A 96 2.49 0.18 0.04
CA VAL A 96 3.93 -0.13 0.00
C VAL A 96 4.57 -0.15 1.38
N TYR A 97 3.96 0.52 2.34
CA TYR A 97 4.41 0.54 3.74
C TYR A 97 3.23 0.75 4.68
N SER A 98 3.29 0.16 5.86
CA SER A 98 2.34 0.41 6.94
C SER A 98 2.98 0.16 8.30
N ASN A 99 2.64 0.98 9.28
CA ASN A 99 2.93 0.79 10.70
C ASN A 99 1.70 1.17 11.54
N GLU A 100 1.85 1.25 12.86
CA GLU A 100 0.76 1.59 13.78
C GLU A 100 0.24 3.04 13.68
N HIS A 101 1.00 3.94 13.04
CA HIS A 101 0.66 5.36 12.92
C HIS A 101 0.14 5.75 11.55
N PHE A 102 0.71 5.18 10.49
CA PHE A 102 0.36 5.55 9.13
C PHE A 102 0.66 4.45 8.11
N SER A 103 0.08 4.62 6.93
CA SER A 103 0.41 3.84 5.74
C SER A 103 0.86 4.75 4.61
N LEU A 104 1.70 4.21 3.73
CA LEU A 104 2.11 4.87 2.48
C LEU A 104 1.54 4.09 1.30
N LEU A 105 0.87 4.82 0.43
CA LEU A 105 0.47 4.34 -0.88
C LEU A 105 1.33 5.00 -1.94
N LYS A 106 1.54 4.33 -3.06
CA LYS A 106 2.19 4.92 -4.24
C LYS A 106 1.34 4.77 -5.49
N ARG A 107 1.56 5.66 -6.45
CA ARG A 107 1.04 5.58 -7.82
C ARG A 107 2.01 6.27 -8.77
N VAL A 108 2.58 5.53 -9.72
CA VAL A 108 3.58 6.03 -10.68
C VAL A 108 4.70 6.83 -9.97
N ASN A 109 4.64 8.16 -10.02
CA ASN A 109 5.59 9.11 -9.44
C ASN A 109 5.06 9.84 -8.18
N GLN A 110 3.93 9.38 -7.61
CA GLN A 110 3.27 10.01 -6.47
C GLN A 110 3.29 9.12 -5.24
N ILE A 111 3.46 9.73 -4.07
CA ILE A 111 3.37 9.08 -2.76
C ILE A 111 2.23 9.71 -2.00
N PHE A 112 1.39 8.88 -1.40
CA PHE A 112 0.26 9.30 -0.59
C PHE A 112 0.45 8.82 0.85
N TYR A 113 0.02 9.66 1.78
CA TYR A 113 0.04 9.43 3.21
C TYR A 113 -1.37 9.13 3.71
N VAL A 114 -1.49 8.13 4.59
CA VAL A 114 -2.76 7.71 5.18
C VAL A 114 -2.55 7.55 6.68
N PRO A 115 -2.96 8.53 7.51
CA PRO A 115 -2.90 8.37 8.95
C PRO A 115 -3.86 7.27 9.41
N GLN A 116 -3.43 6.44 10.38
CA GLN A 116 -4.25 5.35 10.92
C GLN A 116 -5.46 5.82 11.73
N GLU A 117 -5.45 7.07 12.18
CA GLU A 117 -6.52 7.64 13.01
C GLU A 117 -7.81 7.95 12.23
N ASN A 118 -7.70 8.32 10.95
CA ASN A 118 -8.84 8.74 10.13
C ASN A 118 -8.91 8.13 8.75
N ASP A 119 -7.89 7.33 8.36
CA ASP A 119 -7.80 6.59 7.11
C ASP A 119 -7.92 7.47 5.84
N SER A 120 -7.66 8.80 5.95
CA SER A 120 -7.79 9.72 4.83
C SER A 120 -6.57 9.67 3.92
N ILE A 121 -6.79 9.55 2.62
CA ILE A 121 -5.73 9.53 1.62
C ILE A 121 -5.40 10.95 1.20
N SER A 122 -4.14 11.37 1.37
CA SER A 122 -3.64 12.68 0.95
C SER A 122 -2.34 12.54 0.17
N LEU A 123 -2.14 13.41 -0.83
CA LEU A 123 -0.88 13.47 -1.55
C LEU A 123 0.21 13.98 -0.59
N LEU A 124 1.28 13.22 -0.44
CA LEU A 124 2.44 13.60 0.37
C LEU A 124 3.50 14.30 -0.46
N CYS A 125 3.90 13.68 -1.55
CA CYS A 125 4.85 14.27 -2.49
C CYS A 125 4.70 13.67 -3.90
N GLU A 126 5.21 14.40 -4.87
CA GLU A 126 5.34 13.99 -6.26
C GLU A 126 6.80 14.17 -6.67
N ILE A 127 7.36 13.17 -7.33
CA ILE A 127 8.71 13.20 -7.89
C ILE A 127 8.64 13.54 -9.37
N ASP A 128 9.79 13.58 -10.06
CA ASP A 128 9.86 13.87 -11.48
C ASP A 128 8.83 13.03 -12.27
N PRO A 129 8.00 13.64 -13.14
CA PRO A 129 7.00 12.93 -13.94
C PRO A 129 7.59 11.85 -14.86
N GLU A 130 8.87 11.96 -15.22
CA GLU A 130 9.56 10.97 -16.03
C GLU A 130 10.08 9.77 -15.23
N GLU A 131 9.98 9.81 -13.89
CA GLU A 131 10.40 8.72 -13.01
C GLU A 131 9.21 7.90 -12.53
N THR A 132 9.45 6.61 -12.37
CA THR A 132 8.48 5.68 -11.77
C THR A 132 9.00 5.17 -10.44
N ILE A 133 8.23 5.37 -9.37
CA ILE A 133 8.55 4.82 -8.04
C ILE A 133 8.43 3.30 -8.11
N THR A 134 9.52 2.60 -7.84
CA THR A 134 9.58 1.13 -7.87
C THR A 134 9.55 0.52 -6.48
N ALA A 135 10.21 1.16 -5.50
CA ALA A 135 10.32 0.69 -4.12
C ALA A 135 10.25 1.86 -3.13
N LEU A 136 9.74 1.59 -1.93
CA LEU A 136 9.75 2.53 -0.80
C LEU A 136 10.20 1.80 0.46
N ALA A 137 10.95 2.51 1.32
CA ALA A 137 11.23 2.12 2.69
C ALA A 137 11.08 3.33 3.60
N TYR A 138 10.68 3.10 4.86
CA TYR A 138 10.59 4.15 5.87
C TYR A 138 11.57 3.85 7.00
N GLN A 139 12.35 4.83 7.37
CA GLN A 139 13.31 4.75 8.47
C GLN A 139 13.63 6.15 9.00
N ASP A 140 13.60 6.31 10.32
CA ASP A 140 14.04 7.53 11.01
C ASP A 140 13.46 8.83 10.42
N SER A 141 12.11 8.88 10.26
CA SER A 141 11.37 10.00 9.65
C SER A 141 11.73 10.31 8.20
N THR A 142 12.42 9.39 7.53
CA THR A 142 12.79 9.50 6.12
C THR A 142 12.09 8.42 5.31
N ILE A 143 11.45 8.81 4.23
CA ILE A 143 10.95 7.88 3.21
C ILE A 143 12.02 7.76 2.12
N TRP A 144 12.64 6.60 2.03
CA TRP A 144 13.56 6.25 0.96
C TRP A 144 12.78 5.83 -0.27
N ILE A 145 13.12 6.40 -1.42
CA ILE A 145 12.38 6.28 -2.67
C ILE A 145 13.29 5.71 -3.73
N GLY A 146 13.05 4.46 -4.10
CA GLY A 146 13.68 3.84 -5.25
C GLY A 146 12.85 4.09 -6.50
N THR A 147 13.51 4.50 -7.57
CA THR A 147 12.88 4.74 -8.87
C THR A 147 13.51 3.86 -9.95
N ASP A 148 13.00 3.94 -11.16
CA ASP A 148 13.60 3.35 -12.36
C ASP A 148 14.84 4.11 -12.85
N ARG A 149 15.18 5.25 -12.22
CA ARG A 149 16.34 6.09 -12.54
C ARG A 149 17.31 6.32 -11.36
N GLY A 150 16.99 5.83 -10.15
CA GLY A 150 17.88 6.01 -9.01
C GLY A 150 17.24 6.01 -7.65
N LEU A 151 17.92 6.62 -6.70
CA LEU A 151 17.53 6.74 -5.30
C LEU A 151 17.23 8.19 -4.95
N GLY A 152 16.13 8.40 -4.25
CA GLY A 152 15.79 9.65 -3.59
C GLY A 152 15.36 9.43 -2.15
N CYS A 153 15.15 10.49 -1.42
CA CYS A 153 14.53 10.45 -0.12
C CYS A 153 13.61 11.65 0.11
N TYR A 154 12.58 11.43 0.92
CA TYR A 154 11.69 12.47 1.38
C TYR A 154 11.80 12.59 2.91
N ASP A 155 12.23 13.76 3.37
CA ASP A 155 12.28 14.11 4.79
C ASP A 155 10.89 14.49 5.27
N MET A 156 10.32 13.69 6.18
CA MET A 156 8.98 13.90 6.73
C MET A 156 8.90 15.12 7.67
N ILE A 157 10.03 15.50 8.29
CA ILE A 157 10.09 16.62 9.22
C ILE A 157 10.12 17.95 8.45
N HIS A 158 11.04 18.06 7.51
CA HIS A 158 11.21 19.26 6.70
C HIS A 158 10.32 19.32 5.47
N LYS A 159 9.59 18.23 5.18
CA LYS A 159 8.69 18.07 4.01
C LYS A 159 9.40 18.36 2.69
N LYS A 160 10.60 17.83 2.54
CA LYS A 160 11.46 18.09 1.39
C LYS A 160 11.95 16.82 0.73
N PHE A 161 11.85 16.77 -0.59
CA PHE A 161 12.42 15.71 -1.41
C PHE A 161 13.87 16.03 -1.79
N HIS A 162 14.72 15.01 -1.79
CA HIS A 162 16.12 15.09 -2.19
C HIS A 162 16.46 13.93 -3.12
N HIS A 163 17.07 14.23 -4.26
CA HIS A 163 17.73 13.22 -5.07
C HIS A 163 19.05 12.83 -4.44
N ILE A 164 19.32 11.52 -4.39
CA ILE A 164 20.61 10.99 -4.00
C ILE A 164 21.35 10.63 -5.28
N HIS A 165 22.22 11.54 -5.70
CA HIS A 165 23.03 11.35 -6.90
C HIS A 165 24.06 10.25 -6.65
N THR A 166 23.76 9.05 -7.09
CA THR A 166 24.71 7.95 -7.11
C THR A 166 24.76 7.41 -8.53
N ASN A 167 25.94 7.37 -9.12
CA ASN A 167 26.17 6.75 -10.43
C ASN A 167 26.02 5.22 -10.41
N TYR A 168 25.56 4.65 -9.27
CA TYR A 168 25.52 3.21 -9.04
C TYR A 168 24.11 2.60 -9.16
N PHE A 169 23.06 3.42 -9.14
CA PHE A 169 21.69 2.91 -9.10
C PHE A 169 20.88 3.47 -10.27
N GLU A 170 20.70 2.67 -11.33
CA GLU A 170 19.82 3.04 -12.44
C GLU A 170 18.38 2.61 -12.19
N LYS A 171 18.18 1.40 -11.65
CA LYS A 171 16.82 0.88 -11.36
C LYS A 171 16.83 0.16 -10.03
N ILE A 172 16.12 0.70 -9.08
CA ILE A 172 15.96 0.09 -7.77
C ILE A 172 14.72 -0.79 -7.77
N SER A 173 14.87 -2.06 -7.42
CA SER A 173 13.77 -3.02 -7.39
C SER A 173 13.21 -3.25 -5.99
N PHE A 174 14.02 -2.98 -4.94
CA PHE A 174 13.63 -3.20 -3.57
C PHE A 174 14.46 -2.34 -2.60
N LEU A 175 13.80 -1.87 -1.54
CA LEU A 175 14.39 -1.11 -0.44
C LEU A 175 13.89 -1.66 0.90
N ILE A 176 14.77 -1.76 1.89
CA ILE A 176 14.41 -2.06 3.27
C ILE A 176 15.40 -1.44 4.25
N GLY A 177 14.89 -0.75 5.28
CA GLY A 177 15.67 -0.32 6.43
C GLY A 177 15.83 -1.44 7.45
N ASP A 178 17.04 -1.62 8.01
CA ASP A 178 17.26 -2.56 9.09
C ASP A 178 17.25 -1.87 10.47
N LYS A 179 17.20 -2.67 11.54
CA LYS A 179 17.20 -2.16 12.92
C LYS A 179 18.51 -1.48 13.36
N LYS A 180 19.55 -1.53 12.53
CA LYS A 180 20.86 -0.91 12.79
C LYS A 180 21.02 0.43 12.06
N GLY A 181 19.96 0.92 11.42
CA GLY A 181 19.98 2.17 10.69
C GLY A 181 20.52 2.07 9.25
N ARG A 182 20.75 0.87 8.72
CA ARG A 182 21.23 0.69 7.35
C ARG A 182 20.06 0.53 6.40
N LEU A 183 20.18 1.15 5.23
CA LEU A 183 19.28 0.95 4.11
C LEU A 183 19.87 -0.12 3.17
N TRP A 184 19.13 -1.21 2.98
CA TRP A 184 19.47 -2.22 1.99
C TRP A 184 18.76 -1.92 0.67
N ILE A 185 19.55 -1.93 -0.41
CA ILE A 185 19.11 -1.52 -1.74
C ILE A 185 19.36 -2.67 -2.70
N CYS A 186 18.33 -3.14 -3.38
CA CYS A 186 18.47 -4.08 -4.49
C CYS A 186 18.36 -3.33 -5.81
N ALA A 187 19.45 -3.31 -6.59
CA ALA A 187 19.53 -2.71 -7.90
C ALA A 187 20.38 -3.62 -8.82
N HIS A 188 19.99 -3.77 -10.10
CA HIS A 188 20.71 -4.62 -11.07
C HIS A 188 21.01 -6.04 -10.58
N ASN A 189 20.08 -6.67 -9.84
CA ASN A 189 20.28 -8.00 -9.23
C ASN A 189 21.45 -8.06 -8.22
N LYS A 190 21.90 -6.92 -7.71
CA LYS A 190 22.90 -6.80 -6.66
C LYS A 190 22.29 -6.18 -5.42
N LEU A 191 22.84 -6.53 -4.27
CA LEU A 191 22.45 -5.99 -2.97
C LEU A 191 23.54 -5.04 -2.47
N PHE A 192 23.13 -3.85 -2.09
CA PHE A 192 23.99 -2.80 -1.54
C PHE A 192 23.50 -2.42 -0.14
N SER A 193 24.38 -1.89 0.69
CA SER A 193 24.01 -1.23 1.95
C SER A 193 24.45 0.24 1.92
N TYR A 194 23.57 1.10 2.36
CA TYR A 194 23.79 2.55 2.48
C TYR A 194 23.67 2.93 3.95
#